data_205b4ffe7d7fcc01750b95fdf04179b2
#
_entry.id   205b4ffe7d7fcc01750b95fdf04179b2
#
_cell.length_a   1.000
_cell.length_b   1.000
_cell.length_c   1.000
_cell.angle_alpha   90.00
_cell.angle_beta   90.00
_cell.angle_gamma   90.00
#
_symmetry.space_group_name_H-M   'P 1'
#
loop_
_entity.id
_entity.type
_entity.pdbx_description
1 polymer ?
#
loop_
_entity_poly.entity_id
_entity_poly.type
_entity_poly.pdbx_seq_one_letter_code
_entity_poly.pdbx_strand_id
1 'polypeptide(L)'
;MLNTGIQIPVCTRIGKGFRISHWGTIVINGETVIGKNFNIAQGVLIGYSDGRNKGVPHIGDNVIINANAVVVGGVKIGNNVLVAPNAFVNFDVPDDSIVIGNPGRIITRNSSPTAKYLVYTVE
;
A
#
# COMPACT_ATOMS: atom_id res chain seq x y z
N MET A 1 21.80 7.77 0.11
CA MET A 1 20.45 8.06 0.62
C MET A 1 20.50 9.23 1.58
N LEU A 2 19.60 10.14 1.43
CA LEU A 2 19.45 11.24 2.40
C LEU A 2 18.89 10.71 3.71
N ASN A 3 18.99 11.52 4.76
CA ASN A 3 18.61 11.13 6.13
C ASN A 3 17.09 11.09 6.36
N THR A 4 16.31 10.81 5.31
CA THR A 4 14.85 10.73 5.42
C THR A 4 14.35 9.35 5.83
N GLY A 5 15.12 8.30 5.56
CA GLY A 5 14.68 6.92 5.72
C GLY A 5 13.70 6.46 4.64
N ILE A 6 13.41 7.30 3.66
CA ILE A 6 12.46 6.97 2.60
C ILE A 6 13.22 6.48 1.38
N GLN A 7 12.90 5.27 0.93
CA GLN A 7 13.52 4.63 -0.22
C GLN A 7 12.45 4.31 -1.26
N ILE A 8 12.29 5.22 -2.21
CA ILE A 8 11.39 5.06 -3.35
C ILE A 8 12.21 5.35 -4.60
N PRO A 9 12.56 4.32 -5.38
CA PRO A 9 13.34 4.53 -6.60
C PRO A 9 12.60 5.43 -7.58
N VAL A 10 13.34 6.24 -8.31
CA VAL A 10 12.74 7.20 -9.27
C VAL A 10 11.96 6.51 -10.39
N CYS A 11 12.25 5.25 -10.68
CA CYS A 11 11.55 4.48 -11.70
C CYS A 11 10.22 3.89 -11.21
N THR A 12 9.90 4.03 -9.93
CA THR A 12 8.65 3.48 -9.37
C THR A 12 7.44 4.18 -10.00
N ARG A 13 6.47 3.40 -10.44
CA ARG A 13 5.26 3.91 -11.08
C ARG A 13 4.21 4.17 -10.03
N ILE A 14 4.00 5.44 -9.72
CA ILE A 14 2.99 5.88 -8.76
C ILE A 14 2.09 6.90 -9.45
N GLY A 15 0.78 6.68 -9.40
CA GLY A 15 -0.20 7.58 -9.98
C GLY A 15 -0.25 8.93 -9.28
N LYS A 16 -1.07 9.83 -9.81
CA LYS A 16 -1.25 11.18 -9.26
C LYS A 16 -1.88 11.11 -7.87
N GLY A 17 -1.60 12.10 -7.03
CA GLY A 17 -2.21 12.19 -5.70
C GLY A 17 -1.50 11.39 -4.62
N PHE A 18 -0.26 11.02 -4.85
CA PHE A 18 0.54 10.32 -3.85
C PHE A 18 0.78 11.19 -2.62
N ARG A 19 0.53 10.63 -1.44
CA ARG A 19 0.70 11.33 -0.17
C ARG A 19 1.40 10.45 0.85
N ILE A 20 2.40 11.03 1.49
CA ILE A 20 3.06 10.43 2.66
C ILE A 20 2.50 11.15 3.88
N SER A 21 1.71 10.43 4.69
CA SER A 21 1.03 11.06 5.82
C SER A 21 1.97 11.35 7.00
N HIS A 22 2.97 10.50 7.20
CA HIS A 22 4.00 10.70 8.22
C HIS A 22 5.33 10.25 7.66
N TRP A 23 6.37 11.05 7.83
CA TRP A 23 7.70 10.67 7.37
C TRP A 23 8.41 9.78 8.39
N GLY A 24 9.32 9.00 7.92
CA GLY A 24 10.02 7.98 8.67
C GLY A 24 10.56 6.98 7.68
N THR A 25 10.91 5.78 8.15
CA THR A 25 11.38 4.73 7.25
C THR A 25 10.23 4.22 6.39
N ILE A 26 10.36 4.36 5.08
CA ILE A 26 9.40 3.86 4.09
C ILE A 26 10.21 3.24 2.97
N VAL A 27 9.89 2.01 2.60
CA VAL A 27 10.58 1.30 1.51
C VAL A 27 9.56 0.80 0.50
N ILE A 28 9.71 1.22 -0.75
CA ILE A 28 8.89 0.75 -1.86
C ILE A 28 9.83 0.18 -2.92
N ASN A 29 9.61 -1.08 -3.30
CA ASN A 29 10.36 -1.69 -4.39
C ASN A 29 10.06 -0.97 -5.71
N GLY A 30 11.10 -0.68 -6.50
CA GLY A 30 10.98 0.12 -7.71
C GLY A 30 10.15 -0.48 -8.83
N GLU A 31 9.88 -1.77 -8.79
CA GLU A 31 9.04 -2.44 -9.79
C GLU A 31 7.55 -2.46 -9.41
N THR A 32 7.22 -1.98 -8.21
CA THR A 32 5.83 -1.88 -7.76
C THR A 32 5.06 -0.89 -8.65
N VAL A 33 3.81 -1.22 -8.95
CA VAL A 33 2.91 -0.33 -9.69
C VAL A 33 1.80 0.10 -8.75
N ILE A 34 1.60 1.41 -8.62
CA ILE A 34 0.65 1.99 -7.67
C ILE A 34 -0.25 2.97 -8.42
N GLY A 35 -1.55 2.89 -8.17
CA GLY A 35 -2.54 3.76 -8.79
C GLY A 35 -2.62 5.16 -8.18
N LYS A 36 -3.74 5.83 -8.42
CA LYS A 36 -3.97 7.21 -7.98
C LYS A 36 -4.34 7.29 -6.49
N ASN A 37 -4.06 8.45 -5.90
CA ASN A 37 -4.49 8.79 -4.53
C ASN A 37 -3.99 7.80 -3.49
N PHE A 38 -2.76 7.36 -3.64
CA PHE A 38 -2.12 6.42 -2.73
C PHE A 38 -1.60 7.16 -1.50
N ASN A 39 -2.03 6.73 -0.32
CA ASN A 39 -1.53 7.27 0.94
C ASN A 39 -0.72 6.21 1.68
N ILE A 40 0.43 6.60 2.20
CA ILE A 40 1.32 5.71 2.92
C ILE A 40 1.82 6.40 4.20
N ALA A 41 2.01 5.61 5.25
CA ALA A 41 2.53 6.10 6.52
C ALA A 41 3.93 5.54 6.79
N GLN A 42 4.53 5.98 7.88
CA GLN A 42 5.87 5.55 8.29
C GLN A 42 5.94 4.04 8.57
N GLY A 43 7.09 3.47 8.36
CA GLY A 43 7.37 2.06 8.66
C GLY A 43 6.84 1.06 7.66
N VAL A 44 6.21 1.52 6.57
CA VAL A 44 5.61 0.63 5.57
C VAL A 44 6.69 0.06 4.65
N LEU A 45 6.59 -1.24 4.39
CA LEU A 45 7.40 -1.92 3.39
C LEU A 45 6.50 -2.47 2.29
N ILE A 46 6.78 -2.08 1.04
CA ILE A 46 6.17 -2.66 -0.14
C ILE A 46 7.29 -3.30 -0.95
N GLY A 47 7.28 -4.62 -1.06
CA GLY A 47 8.47 -5.28 -1.56
C GLY A 47 8.25 -6.56 -2.32
N TYR A 48 9.38 -7.08 -2.78
CA TYR A 48 9.49 -8.34 -3.48
C TYR A 48 9.43 -9.51 -2.49
N SER A 49 8.78 -10.57 -2.91
CA SER A 49 8.83 -11.85 -2.21
C SER A 49 9.20 -12.95 -3.19
N ASP A 50 10.06 -13.84 -2.75
CA ASP A 50 10.46 -15.03 -3.51
C ASP A 50 9.72 -16.28 -3.04
N GLY A 51 8.88 -16.14 -2.03
CA GLY A 51 8.10 -17.23 -1.48
C GLY A 51 6.76 -17.39 -2.18
N ARG A 52 5.71 -17.45 -1.39
CA ARG A 52 4.33 -17.49 -1.89
C ARG A 52 4.05 -16.21 -2.70
N ASN A 53 3.45 -16.36 -3.87
CA ASN A 53 3.15 -15.25 -4.78
C ASN A 53 4.41 -14.45 -5.13
N LYS A 54 5.33 -15.10 -5.83
CA LYS A 54 6.59 -14.46 -6.23
C LYS A 54 6.36 -13.19 -7.03
N GLY A 55 7.09 -12.14 -6.71
CA GLY A 55 7.05 -10.87 -7.44
C GLY A 55 6.89 -9.67 -6.52
N VAL A 56 6.33 -8.60 -7.06
CA VAL A 56 6.08 -7.34 -6.36
C VAL A 56 4.60 -6.98 -6.45
N PRO A 57 4.08 -6.20 -5.47
CA PRO A 57 2.67 -5.83 -5.47
C PRO A 57 2.28 -4.91 -6.64
N HIS A 58 1.03 -5.07 -7.08
CA HIS A 58 0.33 -4.12 -7.95
C HIS A 58 -0.84 -3.56 -7.16
N ILE A 59 -0.84 -2.26 -6.93
CA ILE A 59 -1.77 -1.59 -6.02
C ILE A 59 -2.68 -0.69 -6.84
N GLY A 60 -3.98 -0.78 -6.61
CA GLY A 60 -4.98 -0.01 -7.32
C GLY A 60 -5.10 1.43 -6.85
N ASP A 61 -6.25 2.05 -7.14
CA ASP A 61 -6.51 3.44 -6.80
C ASP A 61 -7.11 3.58 -5.41
N ASN A 62 -6.90 4.74 -4.78
CA ASN A 62 -7.52 5.10 -3.49
C ASN A 62 -7.18 4.10 -2.37
N VAL A 63 -5.92 3.70 -2.29
CA VAL A 63 -5.43 2.76 -1.29
C VAL A 63 -4.70 3.50 -0.20
N ILE A 64 -4.96 3.14 1.05
CA ILE A 64 -4.28 3.65 2.23
C ILE A 64 -3.55 2.50 2.90
N ILE A 65 -2.25 2.65 3.11
CA ILE A 65 -1.45 1.69 3.87
C ILE A 65 -0.91 2.38 5.11
N ASN A 66 -1.36 1.92 6.27
CA ASN A 66 -1.05 2.54 7.53
C ASN A 66 0.28 2.05 8.11
N ALA A 67 0.66 2.66 9.24
CA ALA A 67 1.99 2.52 9.82
C ALA A 67 2.43 1.07 10.03
N ASN A 68 3.66 0.78 9.67
CA ASN A 68 4.33 -0.50 9.91
C ASN A 68 3.69 -1.71 9.21
N ALA A 69 2.80 -1.48 8.26
CA ALA A 69 2.24 -2.57 7.46
C ALA A 69 3.27 -3.06 6.44
N VAL A 70 3.14 -4.32 6.06
CA VAL A 70 4.01 -4.97 5.07
C VAL A 70 3.14 -5.55 3.98
N VAL A 71 3.43 -5.17 2.73
CA VAL A 71 2.75 -5.71 1.54
C VAL A 71 3.83 -6.27 0.62
N VAL A 72 3.86 -7.57 0.47
CA VAL A 72 4.95 -8.23 -0.29
C VAL A 72 4.42 -9.29 -1.22
N GLY A 73 5.15 -9.51 -2.29
CA GLY A 73 4.86 -10.54 -3.26
C GLY A 73 4.09 -10.05 -4.47
N GLY A 74 3.97 -10.92 -5.46
CA GLY A 74 3.21 -10.64 -6.69
C GLY A 74 1.72 -10.70 -6.43
N VAL A 75 1.22 -9.79 -5.62
CA VAL A 75 -0.18 -9.72 -5.21
C VAL A 75 -0.87 -8.52 -5.83
N LYS A 76 -2.16 -8.64 -6.03
CA LYS A 76 -2.99 -7.55 -6.54
C LYS A 76 -3.82 -6.98 -5.39
N ILE A 77 -3.59 -5.71 -5.10
CA ILE A 77 -4.40 -4.97 -4.15
C ILE A 77 -5.41 -4.16 -4.95
N GLY A 78 -6.68 -4.36 -4.69
CA GLY A 78 -7.76 -3.70 -5.43
C GLY A 78 -7.85 -2.22 -5.14
N ASN A 79 -8.94 -1.60 -5.62
CA ASN A 79 -9.22 -0.20 -5.38
C ASN A 79 -9.91 -0.02 -4.03
N ASN A 80 -9.76 1.15 -3.43
CA ASN A 80 -10.45 1.50 -2.18
C ASN A 80 -10.12 0.51 -1.06
N VAL A 81 -8.85 0.16 -0.91
CA VAL A 81 -8.40 -0.79 0.12
C VAL A 81 -7.70 -0.03 1.23
N LEU A 82 -8.02 -0.36 2.46
CA LEU A 82 -7.37 0.17 3.64
C LEU A 82 -6.62 -0.96 4.34
N VAL A 83 -5.31 -0.80 4.45
CA VAL A 83 -4.46 -1.75 5.19
C VAL A 83 -4.17 -1.14 6.56
N ALA A 84 -4.63 -1.82 7.61
CA ALA A 84 -4.51 -1.34 8.97
C ALA A 84 -3.04 -1.35 9.45
N PRO A 85 -2.71 -0.59 10.50
CA PRO A 85 -1.36 -0.62 11.05
C PRO A 85 -0.93 -2.04 11.44
N ASN A 86 0.33 -2.35 11.17
CA ASN A 86 0.98 -3.64 11.49
C ASN A 86 0.39 -4.85 10.76
N ALA A 87 -0.42 -4.66 9.73
CA ALA A 87 -0.95 -5.77 8.95
C ALA A 87 0.12 -6.37 8.04
N PHE A 88 0.02 -7.67 7.81
CA PHE A 88 0.90 -8.37 6.88
C PHE A 88 0.08 -8.91 5.72
N VAL A 89 0.40 -8.44 4.50
CA VAL A 89 -0.35 -8.75 3.28
C VAL A 89 0.57 -9.44 2.29
N ASN A 90 0.33 -10.71 2.02
CA ASN A 90 1.04 -11.48 1.00
C ASN A 90 0.05 -12.28 0.13
N PHE A 91 -1.14 -11.70 -0.09
CA PHE A 91 -2.23 -12.32 -0.83
C PHE A 91 -3.01 -11.22 -1.56
N ASP A 92 -3.81 -11.62 -2.54
CA ASP A 92 -4.66 -10.68 -3.28
C ASP A 92 -5.77 -10.13 -2.38
N VAL A 93 -6.07 -8.85 -2.55
CA VAL A 93 -7.12 -8.15 -1.78
C VAL A 93 -8.13 -7.57 -2.75
N PRO A 94 -9.42 -7.92 -2.61
CA PRO A 94 -10.46 -7.37 -3.49
C PRO A 94 -10.73 -5.90 -3.18
N ASP A 95 -11.46 -5.24 -4.10
CA ASP A 95 -11.88 -3.86 -3.92
C ASP A 95 -12.68 -3.68 -2.62
N ASP A 96 -12.70 -2.47 -2.10
CA ASP A 96 -13.54 -2.05 -0.98
C ASP A 96 -13.32 -2.90 0.29
N SER A 97 -12.06 -3.23 0.57
CA SER A 97 -11.70 -4.12 1.68
C SER A 97 -10.80 -3.44 2.68
N ILE A 98 -10.85 -3.94 3.89
CA ILE A 98 -9.91 -3.62 4.96
C ILE A 98 -9.09 -4.87 5.25
N VAL A 99 -7.77 -4.73 5.41
CA VAL A 99 -6.90 -5.82 5.86
C VAL A 99 -6.38 -5.50 7.24
N ILE A 100 -6.52 -6.44 8.17
CA ILE A 100 -6.05 -6.29 9.54
C ILE A 100 -5.18 -7.48 9.95
N GLY A 101 -4.23 -7.21 10.80
CA GLY A 101 -3.48 -8.23 11.54
C GLY A 101 -2.32 -8.88 10.81
N ASN A 102 -1.65 -9.75 11.54
CA ASN A 102 -0.55 -10.61 11.07
C ASN A 102 -0.74 -12.00 11.67
N PRO A 103 -1.10 -13.02 10.86
CA PRO A 103 -1.35 -12.94 9.42
C PRO A 103 -2.56 -12.07 9.08
N GLY A 104 -2.51 -11.45 7.90
CA GLY A 104 -3.54 -10.51 7.46
C GLY A 104 -4.90 -11.19 7.23
N ARG A 105 -5.96 -10.49 7.55
CA ARG A 105 -7.34 -10.93 7.36
C ARG A 105 -8.12 -9.88 6.63
N ILE A 106 -8.92 -10.30 5.65
CA ILE A 106 -9.69 -9.40 4.80
C ILE A 106 -11.09 -9.24 5.35
N ILE A 107 -11.52 -7.97 5.44
CA ILE A 107 -12.91 -7.60 5.75
C ILE A 107 -13.42 -6.82 4.54
N THR A 108 -14.35 -7.42 3.79
CA THR A 108 -14.95 -6.76 2.63
C THR A 108 -16.09 -5.85 3.08
N ARG A 109 -16.15 -4.66 2.49
CA ARG A 109 -17.14 -3.64 2.83
C ARG A 109 -18.10 -3.40 1.66
N ASN A 110 -19.24 -2.78 1.93
CA ASN A 110 -20.22 -2.42 0.90
C ASN A 110 -19.91 -1.10 0.24
N SER A 111 -18.97 -0.34 0.79
CA SER A 111 -18.56 0.96 0.26
C SER A 111 -17.07 1.15 0.54
N SER A 112 -16.48 2.18 -0.08
CA SER A 112 -15.04 2.44 0.07
C SER A 112 -14.69 2.73 1.53
N PRO A 113 -13.79 1.94 2.14
CA PRO A 113 -13.30 2.24 3.48
C PRO A 113 -12.29 3.38 3.53
N THR A 114 -11.83 3.86 2.38
CA THR A 114 -10.80 4.89 2.31
C THR A 114 -11.34 6.28 2.00
N ALA A 115 -12.54 6.40 1.42
CA ALA A 115 -13.05 7.66 0.89
C ALA A 115 -13.03 8.79 1.91
N LYS A 116 -13.40 8.53 3.15
CA LYS A 116 -13.47 9.57 4.20
C LYS A 116 -12.09 9.97 4.74
N TYR A 117 -11.05 9.20 4.49
CA TYR A 117 -9.70 9.48 4.97
C TYR A 117 -8.79 10.09 3.92
N LEU A 118 -9.14 9.97 2.65
CA LEU A 118 -8.33 10.53 1.57
C LEU A 118 -8.58 12.03 1.48
N VAL A 119 -7.49 12.80 1.47
CA VAL A 119 -7.52 14.24 1.28
C VAL A 119 -6.72 14.59 0.02
N TYR A 120 -7.06 15.70 -0.61
CA TYR A 120 -6.39 16.18 -1.83
C TYR A 120 -6.41 15.13 -2.95
N THR A 121 -7.54 14.43 -3.10
CA THR A 121 -7.69 13.44 -4.15
C THR A 121 -7.69 14.07 -5.54
N VAL A 122 -7.24 13.28 -6.53
CA VAL A 122 -7.30 13.65 -7.94
C VAL A 122 -8.18 12.65 -8.69
N GLU A 123 -8.75 13.07 -9.81
CA GLU A 123 -9.59 12.24 -10.67
C GLU A 123 -8.81 11.51 -11.76
#